data_0d1e8ccb87800466f3aa943f7fc534ba
#
_entry.id   0d1e8ccb87800466f3aa943f7fc534ba
#
_cell.length_a   1.000
_cell.length_b   1.000
_cell.length_c   1.000
_cell.angle_alpha   90.00
_cell.angle_beta   90.00
_cell.angle_gamma   90.00
#
_symmetry.space_group_name_H-M   'P 1'
#
loop_
_entity.id
_entity.type
_entity.pdbx_description
1 polymer ?
#
loop_
_entity_poly.entity_id
_entity_poly.type
_entity_poly.pdbx_seq_one_letter_code
_entity_poly.pdbx_strand_id
1 'polypeptide(L)'
;MSRLVFLIFTLLLSILPMRSNSPEGFPIVADIMQLEHYDAERFRDIHKAGFNACLCWCRTPQKMQDALNHAQYHGMKVIMYSDMIVDNPELTVPLIKNHEALWQYLLADEPTMKRWEKLKDLQERIKKVDPDAQCYINLMPNSSKEVLRSIGQNRYSEYLKEYSKIEQPQISYDYYPVLKNGMQGAKWYSILEDIRNESLRTRKPFWAFVLCVPHHIYPMPTIGHLRLQCYINLAYGAQGIQYFGYATPQPTKQFDFHDGPLLRNGKKSRTYDLVKSMNAELKSVATLFWESEITNIEHRRCFDGEVVVSHFRKGNKKYTCYVNKSAEENVTVNIRTRQYAHRLLKNLQTENIRSKYILSAGNILIFSDK
;
A
#
# COMPACT_ATOMS: atom_id res chain seq x y z
N MET A 1 -61.56 -0.71 -28.17
CA MET A 1 -60.65 0.07 -27.31
C MET A 1 -59.95 -0.89 -26.39
N SER A 2 -58.77 -1.38 -26.81
CA SER A 2 -57.98 -2.36 -26.09
C SER A 2 -56.91 -1.61 -25.30
N ARG A 3 -56.89 -1.77 -23.96
CA ARG A 3 -55.86 -1.21 -23.07
C ARG A 3 -54.73 -2.23 -22.95
N LEU A 4 -53.58 -1.87 -23.52
CA LEU A 4 -52.32 -2.58 -23.39
C LEU A 4 -51.73 -2.24 -22.01
N VAL A 5 -51.64 -3.22 -21.12
CA VAL A 5 -50.96 -3.10 -19.83
C VAL A 5 -49.51 -3.49 -20.06
N PHE A 6 -48.59 -2.51 -19.96
CA PHE A 6 -47.15 -2.76 -19.93
C PHE A 6 -46.79 -3.19 -18.51
N LEU A 7 -46.42 -4.45 -18.32
CA LEU A 7 -45.75 -4.94 -17.14
C LEU A 7 -44.26 -4.60 -17.24
N ILE A 8 -43.80 -3.64 -16.45
CA ILE A 8 -42.36 -3.37 -16.23
C ILE A 8 -41.85 -4.38 -15.23
N PHE A 9 -41.13 -5.39 -15.71
CA PHE A 9 -40.30 -6.25 -14.86
C PHE A 9 -39.06 -5.47 -14.41
N THR A 10 -39.10 -4.88 -13.24
CA THR A 10 -37.90 -4.39 -12.55
C THR A 10 -37.11 -5.64 -12.05
N LEU A 11 -36.06 -5.97 -12.80
CA LEU A 11 -35.03 -6.91 -12.33
C LEU A 11 -34.33 -6.24 -11.16
N LEU A 12 -34.74 -6.54 -9.94
CA LEU A 12 -33.93 -6.33 -8.75
C LEU A 12 -32.75 -7.32 -8.82
N LEU A 13 -31.63 -6.86 -9.41
CA LEU A 13 -30.35 -7.47 -9.16
C LEU A 13 -30.10 -7.31 -7.65
N SER A 14 -30.34 -8.39 -6.89
CA SER A 14 -29.83 -8.53 -5.54
C SER A 14 -28.31 -8.47 -5.63
N ILE A 15 -27.75 -7.28 -5.38
CA ILE A 15 -26.34 -7.15 -5.04
C ILE A 15 -26.22 -7.88 -3.70
N LEU A 16 -25.85 -9.16 -3.77
CA LEU A 16 -25.36 -9.88 -2.60
C LEU A 16 -24.22 -9.03 -2.06
N PRO A 17 -24.21 -8.67 -0.77
CA PRO A 17 -23.08 -7.95 -0.21
C PRO A 17 -21.86 -8.84 -0.41
N MET A 18 -20.94 -8.45 -1.29
CA MET A 18 -19.61 -9.04 -1.33
C MET A 18 -19.11 -9.01 0.12
N ARG A 19 -18.71 -10.18 0.66
CA ARG A 19 -18.08 -10.25 1.98
C ARG A 19 -16.94 -9.24 2.00
N SER A 20 -17.17 -8.07 2.57
CA SER A 20 -16.14 -7.07 2.79
C SER A 20 -15.25 -7.54 3.94
N ASN A 21 -14.37 -8.49 3.65
CA ASN A 21 -13.33 -8.90 4.59
C ASN A 21 -12.19 -7.88 4.66
N SER A 22 -12.34 -6.71 4.02
CA SER A 22 -11.34 -5.65 4.06
C SER A 22 -11.18 -5.08 5.49
N PRO A 23 -10.00 -4.54 5.83
CA PRO A 23 -9.83 -3.81 7.08
C PRO A 23 -10.69 -2.55 7.08
N GLU A 24 -11.05 -2.10 8.27
CA GLU A 24 -11.76 -0.84 8.42
C GLU A 24 -10.86 0.34 8.01
N GLY A 25 -11.36 1.18 7.10
CA GLY A 25 -10.68 2.36 6.60
C GLY A 25 -9.50 2.09 5.67
N PHE A 26 -8.57 3.04 5.61
CA PHE A 26 -7.41 2.97 4.74
C PHE A 26 -6.46 1.83 5.15
N PRO A 27 -6.10 0.89 4.25
CA PRO A 27 -5.21 -0.22 4.57
C PRO A 27 -3.79 0.25 4.91
N ILE A 28 -3.33 -0.12 6.10
CA ILE A 28 -1.93 0.01 6.53
C ILE A 28 -1.46 -1.39 6.90
N VAL A 29 -0.61 -1.97 6.06
CA VAL A 29 -0.24 -3.39 6.09
C VAL A 29 1.19 -3.58 6.60
N ALA A 30 1.38 -4.43 7.61
CA ALA A 30 2.70 -4.85 8.06
C ALA A 30 3.14 -6.12 7.33
N ASP A 31 4.28 -6.10 6.63
CA ASP A 31 4.93 -7.33 6.19
C ASP A 31 5.63 -7.99 7.39
N ILE A 32 5.06 -9.11 7.82
CA ILE A 32 5.55 -9.90 8.94
C ILE A 32 5.92 -11.34 8.53
N MET A 33 6.11 -11.58 7.23
CA MET A 33 6.43 -12.92 6.70
C MET A 33 7.69 -13.53 7.30
N GLN A 34 8.57 -12.71 7.85
CA GLN A 34 9.85 -13.14 8.42
C GLN A 34 9.82 -13.41 9.92
N LEU A 35 8.67 -13.25 10.60
CA LEU A 35 8.54 -13.62 12.02
C LEU A 35 8.64 -15.13 12.19
N GLU A 36 9.37 -15.55 13.25
CA GLU A 36 9.49 -16.96 13.62
C GLU A 36 8.20 -17.51 14.22
N HIS A 37 7.46 -16.66 14.95
CA HIS A 37 6.23 -17.01 15.64
C HIS A 37 5.13 -15.98 15.40
N TYR A 38 3.93 -16.46 15.15
CA TYR A 38 2.70 -15.69 15.07
C TYR A 38 1.90 -15.89 16.38
N ASP A 39 2.15 -15.04 17.37
CA ASP A 39 1.55 -15.11 18.69
C ASP A 39 0.83 -13.83 19.11
N ALA A 40 0.07 -13.89 20.18
CA ALA A 40 -0.75 -12.78 20.67
C ALA A 40 0.05 -11.51 20.98
N GLU A 41 1.29 -11.64 21.48
CA GLU A 41 2.12 -10.50 21.81
C GLU A 41 2.56 -9.74 20.56
N ARG A 42 2.96 -10.45 19.50
CA ARG A 42 3.38 -9.86 18.23
C ARG A 42 2.23 -9.15 17.54
N PHE A 43 1.06 -9.79 17.48
CA PHE A 43 -0.13 -9.15 16.89
C PHE A 43 -0.60 -7.93 17.68
N ARG A 44 -0.56 -7.98 19.02
CA ARG A 44 -0.79 -6.81 19.87
C ARG A 44 0.15 -5.65 19.53
N ASP A 45 1.44 -5.94 19.37
CA ASP A 45 2.44 -4.90 19.08
C ASP A 45 2.29 -4.33 17.68
N ILE A 46 1.96 -5.15 16.68
CA ILE A 46 1.63 -4.70 15.32
C ILE A 46 0.40 -3.79 15.34
N HIS A 47 -0.67 -4.21 16.00
CA HIS A 47 -1.88 -3.40 16.17
C HIS A 47 -1.59 -2.07 16.87
N LYS A 48 -0.82 -2.09 17.98
CA LYS A 48 -0.39 -0.88 18.71
C LYS A 48 0.49 0.05 17.88
N ALA A 49 1.20 -0.47 16.89
CA ALA A 49 1.95 0.34 15.93
C ALA A 49 1.08 0.94 14.83
N GLY A 50 -0.25 0.71 14.86
CA GLY A 50 -1.22 1.36 14.01
C GLY A 50 -1.55 0.62 12.72
N PHE A 51 -1.19 -0.63 12.58
CA PHE A 51 -1.58 -1.46 11.43
C PHE A 51 -2.99 -2.01 11.61
N ASN A 52 -3.73 -2.14 10.52
CA ASN A 52 -5.05 -2.79 10.46
C ASN A 52 -5.05 -4.06 9.60
N ALA A 53 -3.93 -4.37 8.95
CA ALA A 53 -3.70 -5.64 8.27
C ALA A 53 -2.23 -6.06 8.33
N CYS A 54 -1.99 -7.34 8.06
CA CYS A 54 -0.63 -7.89 7.96
C CYS A 54 -0.52 -8.92 6.84
N LEU A 55 0.69 -9.06 6.30
CA LEU A 55 1.07 -10.07 5.34
C LEU A 55 1.85 -11.17 6.08
N CYS A 56 1.32 -12.39 6.08
CA CYS A 56 1.85 -13.55 6.79
C CYS A 56 2.31 -14.65 5.84
N TRP A 57 3.42 -15.31 6.16
CA TRP A 57 3.87 -16.53 5.52
C TRP A 57 3.74 -17.71 6.47
N CYS A 58 2.72 -18.54 6.27
CA CYS A 58 2.43 -19.67 7.14
C CYS A 58 2.74 -20.99 6.43
N ARG A 59 3.57 -21.82 7.08
CA ARG A 59 4.06 -23.10 6.53
C ARG A 59 3.27 -24.31 6.97
N THR A 60 2.30 -24.13 7.87
CA THR A 60 1.44 -25.22 8.38
C THR A 60 0.02 -24.70 8.60
N PRO A 61 -1.01 -25.56 8.52
CA PRO A 61 -2.39 -25.17 8.81
C PRO A 61 -2.55 -24.56 10.21
N GLN A 62 -1.85 -25.10 11.21
CA GLN A 62 -1.90 -24.57 12.58
C GLN A 62 -1.41 -23.12 12.63
N LYS A 63 -0.25 -22.80 12.00
CA LYS A 63 0.26 -21.41 11.93
C LYS A 63 -0.66 -20.48 11.17
N MET A 64 -1.40 -20.96 10.17
CA MET A 64 -2.42 -20.17 9.49
C MET A 64 -3.56 -19.80 10.46
N GLN A 65 -4.08 -20.78 11.19
CA GLN A 65 -5.14 -20.56 12.19
C GLN A 65 -4.67 -19.64 13.31
N ASP A 66 -3.46 -19.83 13.84
CA ASP A 66 -2.90 -18.98 14.90
C ASP A 66 -2.80 -17.51 14.43
N ALA A 67 -2.24 -17.28 13.22
CA ALA A 67 -2.14 -15.95 12.65
C ALA A 67 -3.53 -15.29 12.46
N LEU A 68 -4.50 -16.03 11.94
CA LEU A 68 -5.86 -15.56 11.71
C LEU A 68 -6.58 -15.24 13.03
N ASN A 69 -6.51 -16.14 14.03
CA ASN A 69 -7.11 -15.94 15.34
C ASN A 69 -6.54 -14.71 16.06
N HIS A 70 -5.22 -14.56 16.07
CA HIS A 70 -4.59 -13.40 16.71
C HIS A 70 -4.89 -12.08 15.97
N ALA A 71 -4.96 -12.09 14.64
CA ALA A 71 -5.38 -10.95 13.87
C ALA A 71 -6.83 -10.56 14.19
N GLN A 72 -7.76 -11.52 14.21
CA GLN A 72 -9.17 -11.31 14.53
C GLN A 72 -9.36 -10.70 15.92
N TYR A 73 -8.63 -11.22 16.92
CA TYR A 73 -8.70 -10.68 18.29
C TYR A 73 -8.39 -9.17 18.38
N HIS A 74 -7.55 -8.67 17.49
CA HIS A 74 -7.18 -7.26 17.40
C HIS A 74 -7.93 -6.48 16.30
N GLY A 75 -8.95 -7.05 15.66
CA GLY A 75 -9.68 -6.42 14.56
C GLY A 75 -8.84 -6.21 13.29
N MET A 76 -7.75 -6.96 13.15
CA MET A 76 -6.85 -6.90 12.01
C MET A 76 -7.22 -7.91 10.93
N LYS A 77 -6.80 -7.66 9.70
CA LYS A 77 -6.95 -8.58 8.57
C LYS A 77 -5.62 -9.21 8.17
N VAL A 78 -5.69 -10.36 7.53
CA VAL A 78 -4.51 -11.13 7.09
C VAL A 78 -4.55 -11.31 5.58
N ILE A 79 -3.45 -10.94 4.94
CA ILE A 79 -3.08 -11.38 3.61
C ILE A 79 -2.23 -12.63 3.80
N MET A 80 -2.70 -13.77 3.32
CA MET A 80 -2.08 -15.07 3.57
C MET A 80 -1.22 -15.49 2.38
N TYR A 81 0.05 -15.79 2.64
CA TYR A 81 0.91 -16.56 1.74
C TYR A 81 1.24 -17.91 2.37
N SER A 82 1.25 -18.95 1.56
CA SER A 82 1.73 -20.27 1.96
C SER A 82 2.09 -21.10 0.73
N ASP A 83 3.21 -21.81 0.80
CA ASP A 83 3.59 -22.78 -0.22
C ASP A 83 2.52 -23.88 -0.34
N MET A 84 1.83 -24.23 0.77
CA MET A 84 0.73 -25.19 0.74
C MET A 84 -0.48 -24.70 -0.08
N ILE A 85 -0.77 -23.38 -0.06
CA ILE A 85 -1.83 -22.79 -0.90
C ILE A 85 -1.38 -22.81 -2.37
N VAL A 86 -0.12 -22.49 -2.64
CA VAL A 86 0.42 -22.49 -4.02
C VAL A 86 0.41 -23.90 -4.62
N ASP A 87 0.83 -24.89 -3.86
CA ASP A 87 0.95 -26.29 -4.34
C ASP A 87 -0.40 -27.01 -4.40
N ASN A 88 -1.21 -26.91 -3.33
CA ASN A 88 -2.47 -27.66 -3.18
C ASN A 88 -3.59 -26.75 -2.61
N PRO A 89 -4.08 -25.76 -3.38
CA PRO A 89 -5.12 -24.85 -2.92
C PRO A 89 -6.43 -25.60 -2.56
N GLU A 90 -6.74 -26.69 -3.26
CA GLU A 90 -7.94 -27.49 -3.07
C GLU A 90 -8.02 -28.11 -1.66
N LEU A 91 -6.88 -28.43 -1.07
CA LEU A 91 -6.80 -28.99 0.28
C LEU A 91 -6.61 -27.92 1.34
N THR A 92 -5.92 -26.84 1.02
CA THR A 92 -5.48 -25.85 2.02
C THR A 92 -6.48 -24.72 2.20
N VAL A 93 -7.02 -24.17 1.11
CA VAL A 93 -7.97 -23.07 1.15
C VAL A 93 -9.24 -23.38 1.96
N PRO A 94 -9.86 -24.57 1.85
CA PRO A 94 -11.04 -24.92 2.68
C PRO A 94 -10.81 -24.81 4.19
N LEU A 95 -9.57 -24.94 4.66
CA LEU A 95 -9.24 -24.88 6.09
C LEU A 95 -9.34 -23.45 6.66
N ILE A 96 -9.23 -22.42 5.81
CA ILE A 96 -9.10 -21.03 6.25
C ILE A 96 -10.11 -20.07 5.60
N LYS A 97 -10.71 -20.41 4.46
CA LYS A 97 -11.53 -19.49 3.65
C LYS A 97 -12.70 -18.82 4.39
N ASN A 98 -13.23 -19.48 5.41
CA ASN A 98 -14.37 -18.96 6.18
C ASN A 98 -13.94 -18.10 7.38
N HIS A 99 -12.65 -17.93 7.61
CA HIS A 99 -12.15 -17.16 8.75
C HIS A 99 -12.32 -15.66 8.52
N GLU A 100 -12.93 -14.94 9.47
CA GLU A 100 -13.26 -13.53 9.33
C GLU A 100 -12.04 -12.61 9.15
N ALA A 101 -10.89 -12.98 9.72
CA ALA A 101 -9.66 -12.23 9.55
C ALA A 101 -8.98 -12.45 8.20
N LEU A 102 -9.31 -13.52 7.46
CA LEU A 102 -8.73 -13.74 6.14
C LEU A 102 -9.27 -12.70 5.16
N TRP A 103 -8.36 -11.97 4.54
CA TRP A 103 -8.72 -10.93 3.58
C TRP A 103 -8.34 -11.30 2.15
N GLN A 104 -7.07 -11.62 1.92
CA GLN A 104 -6.55 -11.89 0.58
C GLN A 104 -5.56 -13.06 0.61
N TYR A 105 -5.34 -13.64 -0.57
CA TYR A 105 -4.28 -14.61 -0.82
C TYR A 105 -3.18 -13.94 -1.65
N LEU A 106 -1.93 -13.90 -1.16
CA LEU A 106 -0.78 -13.51 -1.95
C LEU A 106 -0.39 -14.69 -2.85
N LEU A 107 -0.47 -14.52 -4.16
CA LEU A 107 -0.11 -15.56 -5.12
C LEU A 107 1.40 -15.61 -5.38
N ALA A 108 2.03 -14.46 -5.44
CA ALA A 108 3.47 -14.33 -5.65
C ALA A 108 3.96 -12.94 -5.27
N ASP A 109 5.22 -12.89 -4.90
CA ASP A 109 6.01 -11.68 -4.78
C ASP A 109 6.94 -11.58 -5.99
N GLU A 110 6.99 -10.41 -6.64
CA GLU A 110 7.84 -10.05 -7.78
C GLU A 110 7.93 -11.12 -8.89
N PRO A 111 6.81 -11.65 -9.42
CA PRO A 111 6.88 -12.69 -10.43
C PRO A 111 7.37 -12.14 -11.78
N THR A 112 8.20 -12.95 -12.46
CA THR A 112 8.52 -12.71 -13.88
C THR A 112 7.36 -13.16 -14.78
N MET A 113 7.33 -12.67 -16.04
CA MET A 113 6.32 -13.09 -17.03
C MET A 113 6.28 -14.60 -17.28
N LYS A 114 7.38 -15.31 -17.04
CA LYS A 114 7.42 -16.78 -17.16
C LYS A 114 6.50 -17.51 -16.17
N ARG A 115 6.12 -16.85 -15.06
CA ARG A 115 5.21 -17.43 -14.07
C ARG A 115 3.73 -17.13 -14.35
N TRP A 116 3.44 -16.33 -15.36
CA TRP A 116 2.13 -15.73 -15.60
C TRP A 116 0.99 -16.73 -15.72
N GLU A 117 1.13 -17.71 -16.64
CA GLU A 117 0.11 -18.74 -16.82
C GLU A 117 -0.12 -19.59 -15.56
N LYS A 118 0.97 -19.90 -14.83
CA LYS A 118 0.86 -20.63 -13.55
C LYS A 118 0.11 -19.84 -12.48
N LEU A 119 0.25 -18.51 -12.46
CA LEU A 119 -0.46 -17.65 -11.51
C LEU A 119 -1.94 -17.54 -11.86
N LYS A 120 -2.29 -17.49 -13.13
CA LYS A 120 -3.69 -17.58 -13.57
C LYS A 120 -4.34 -18.90 -13.17
N ASP A 121 -3.67 -20.01 -13.48
CA ASP A 121 -4.14 -21.35 -13.07
C ASP A 121 -4.32 -21.44 -11.54
N LEU A 122 -3.34 -20.98 -10.78
CA LEU A 122 -3.43 -20.95 -9.31
C LEU A 122 -4.65 -20.13 -8.84
N GLN A 123 -4.88 -18.96 -9.40
CA GLN A 123 -6.04 -18.15 -9.06
C GLN A 123 -7.35 -18.87 -9.38
N GLU A 124 -7.45 -19.50 -10.55
CA GLU A 124 -8.63 -20.24 -10.96
C GLU A 124 -8.90 -21.45 -10.02
N ARG A 125 -7.85 -22.14 -9.60
CA ARG A 125 -7.94 -23.25 -8.64
C ARG A 125 -8.41 -22.76 -7.26
N ILE A 126 -7.87 -21.64 -6.76
CA ILE A 126 -8.33 -21.02 -5.52
C ILE A 126 -9.80 -20.64 -5.63
N LYS A 127 -10.21 -19.97 -6.71
CA LYS A 127 -11.60 -19.53 -6.92
C LYS A 127 -12.60 -20.66 -7.08
N LYS A 128 -12.19 -21.84 -7.53
CA LYS A 128 -13.05 -23.05 -7.54
C LYS A 128 -13.46 -23.48 -6.13
N VAL A 129 -12.59 -23.30 -5.14
CA VAL A 129 -12.87 -23.71 -3.75
C VAL A 129 -13.30 -22.54 -2.84
N ASP A 130 -12.96 -21.32 -3.23
CA ASP A 130 -13.36 -20.07 -2.57
C ASP A 130 -13.76 -19.04 -3.63
N PRO A 131 -15.03 -19.04 -4.09
CA PRO A 131 -15.48 -18.15 -5.16
C PRO A 131 -15.30 -16.66 -4.85
N ASP A 132 -15.31 -16.28 -3.58
CA ASP A 132 -15.14 -14.90 -3.11
C ASP A 132 -13.66 -14.52 -2.86
N ALA A 133 -12.72 -15.41 -3.19
CA ALA A 133 -11.30 -15.21 -2.96
C ALA A 133 -10.77 -13.94 -3.64
N GLN A 134 -10.15 -13.08 -2.86
CA GLN A 134 -9.37 -11.96 -3.35
C GLN A 134 -7.90 -12.38 -3.43
N CYS A 135 -7.39 -12.46 -4.64
CA CYS A 135 -5.99 -12.81 -4.89
C CYS A 135 -5.20 -11.58 -5.32
N TYR A 136 -3.99 -11.42 -4.78
CA TYR A 136 -3.14 -10.33 -5.22
C TYR A 136 -1.70 -10.79 -5.45
N ILE A 137 -0.96 -10.01 -6.20
CA ILE A 137 0.44 -10.22 -6.53
C ILE A 137 1.16 -8.89 -6.28
N ASN A 138 2.34 -8.92 -5.67
CA ASN A 138 3.19 -7.74 -5.63
C ASN A 138 4.04 -7.69 -6.91
N LEU A 139 4.04 -6.53 -7.58
CA LEU A 139 4.72 -6.34 -8.85
C LEU A 139 6.23 -6.17 -8.68
N MET A 140 6.99 -6.79 -9.57
CA MET A 140 8.43 -6.56 -9.64
C MET A 140 8.74 -5.08 -9.91
N PRO A 141 9.67 -4.46 -9.15
CA PRO A 141 10.01 -3.07 -9.32
C PRO A 141 10.72 -2.80 -10.65
N ASN A 142 10.42 -1.67 -11.27
CA ASN A 142 11.14 -1.18 -12.44
C ASN A 142 12.49 -0.55 -12.04
N SER A 143 13.39 -1.34 -11.44
CA SER A 143 14.63 -0.83 -10.86
C SER A 143 15.77 -0.64 -11.87
N SER A 144 15.82 -1.47 -12.93
CA SER A 144 16.85 -1.38 -13.98
C SER A 144 16.38 -1.95 -15.33
N LYS A 145 17.17 -1.72 -16.39
CA LYS A 145 16.93 -2.37 -17.69
C LYS A 145 17.08 -3.89 -17.62
N GLU A 146 17.96 -4.38 -16.76
CA GLU A 146 18.19 -5.81 -16.52
C GLU A 146 16.94 -6.43 -15.88
N VAL A 147 16.31 -5.76 -14.91
CA VAL A 147 15.04 -6.19 -14.32
C VAL A 147 13.95 -6.25 -15.39
N LEU A 148 13.79 -5.19 -16.22
CA LEU A 148 12.81 -5.21 -17.32
C LEU A 148 13.03 -6.39 -18.29
N ARG A 149 14.28 -6.71 -18.63
CA ARG A 149 14.57 -7.89 -19.46
C ARG A 149 14.19 -9.19 -18.74
N SER A 150 14.42 -9.26 -17.43
CA SER A 150 14.07 -10.45 -16.62
C SER A 150 12.58 -10.72 -16.56
N ILE A 151 11.76 -9.68 -16.61
CA ILE A 151 10.29 -9.79 -16.69
C ILE A 151 9.78 -10.00 -18.12
N GLY A 152 10.68 -10.01 -19.11
CA GLY A 152 10.35 -10.31 -20.50
C GLY A 152 9.69 -9.19 -21.29
N GLN A 153 9.82 -7.93 -20.82
CA GLN A 153 9.20 -6.76 -21.44
C GLN A 153 10.22 -5.65 -21.69
N ASN A 154 9.97 -4.84 -22.73
CA ASN A 154 10.82 -3.69 -23.05
C ASN A 154 10.44 -2.43 -22.28
N ARG A 155 9.19 -2.32 -21.88
CA ARG A 155 8.63 -1.17 -21.11
C ARG A 155 7.88 -1.68 -19.90
N TYR A 156 7.99 -0.99 -18.81
CA TYR A 156 7.28 -1.31 -17.58
C TYR A 156 5.75 -1.26 -17.76
N SER A 157 5.26 -0.30 -18.53
CA SER A 157 3.83 -0.21 -18.87
C SER A 157 3.27 -1.44 -19.60
N GLU A 158 4.10 -2.19 -20.34
CA GLU A 158 3.69 -3.45 -20.97
C GLU A 158 3.53 -4.56 -19.92
N TYR A 159 4.46 -4.65 -18.97
CA TYR A 159 4.36 -5.54 -17.82
C TYR A 159 3.09 -5.27 -17.00
N LEU A 160 2.79 -3.99 -16.72
CA LEU A 160 1.58 -3.60 -16.01
C LEU A 160 0.30 -4.01 -16.76
N LYS A 161 0.26 -3.85 -18.08
CA LYS A 161 -0.89 -4.24 -18.91
C LYS A 161 -1.12 -5.75 -18.90
N GLU A 162 -0.06 -6.55 -19.02
CA GLU A 162 -0.19 -8.00 -18.92
C GLU A 162 -0.67 -8.41 -17.54
N TYR A 163 -0.09 -7.80 -16.51
CA TYR A 163 -0.46 -8.03 -15.12
C TYR A 163 -1.94 -7.75 -14.84
N SER A 164 -2.51 -6.69 -15.40
CA SER A 164 -3.91 -6.37 -15.20
C SER A 164 -4.91 -7.32 -15.84
N LYS A 165 -4.45 -8.28 -16.66
CA LYS A 165 -5.29 -9.36 -17.19
C LYS A 165 -5.64 -10.42 -16.12
N ILE A 166 -4.84 -10.52 -15.05
CA ILE A 166 -5.21 -11.32 -13.88
C ILE A 166 -6.17 -10.50 -13.03
N GLU A 167 -7.23 -11.13 -12.57
CA GLU A 167 -8.20 -10.49 -11.71
C GLU A 167 -7.60 -10.24 -10.32
N GLN A 168 -7.43 -8.97 -9.98
CA GLN A 168 -6.89 -8.54 -8.70
C GLN A 168 -7.65 -7.34 -8.19
N PRO A 169 -7.85 -7.23 -6.85
CA PRO A 169 -8.57 -6.09 -6.27
C PRO A 169 -7.77 -4.79 -6.35
N GLN A 170 -6.43 -4.85 -6.37
CA GLN A 170 -5.54 -3.69 -6.45
C GLN A 170 -4.28 -4.00 -7.27
N ILE A 171 -3.60 -2.95 -7.70
CA ILE A 171 -2.24 -3.00 -8.23
C ILE A 171 -1.29 -2.79 -7.06
N SER A 172 -0.45 -3.76 -6.73
CA SER A 172 0.58 -3.61 -5.69
C SER A 172 1.96 -3.48 -6.32
N TYR A 173 2.76 -2.55 -5.82
CA TYR A 173 4.13 -2.36 -6.27
C TYR A 173 5.05 -1.95 -5.13
N ASP A 174 6.34 -2.18 -5.31
CA ASP A 174 7.38 -1.67 -4.44
C ASP A 174 8.45 -0.92 -5.24
N TYR A 175 8.96 0.13 -4.64
CA TYR A 175 10.17 0.85 -5.05
C TYR A 175 10.63 1.75 -3.91
N TYR A 176 11.89 1.64 -3.56
CA TYR A 176 12.45 2.36 -2.41
C TYR A 176 13.44 3.44 -2.87
N PRO A 177 13.04 4.72 -2.90
CA PRO A 177 13.83 5.77 -3.55
C PRO A 177 14.99 6.30 -2.71
N VAL A 178 15.01 6.09 -1.39
CA VAL A 178 16.00 6.69 -0.48
C VAL A 178 17.19 5.75 -0.30
N LEU A 179 18.38 6.18 -0.72
CA LEU A 179 19.62 5.40 -0.66
C LEU A 179 20.64 6.10 0.24
N LYS A 180 21.66 5.36 0.72
CA LYS A 180 22.77 5.91 1.51
C LYS A 180 23.55 7.05 0.83
N ASN A 181 23.55 7.08 -0.51
CA ASN A 181 24.24 8.08 -1.33
C ASN A 181 23.30 9.07 -2.01
N GLY A 182 22.08 9.22 -1.51
CA GLY A 182 21.07 10.13 -2.04
C GLY A 182 19.79 9.45 -2.49
N MET A 183 18.96 10.14 -3.26
CA MET A 183 17.63 9.69 -3.64
C MET A 183 17.50 9.45 -5.15
N GLN A 184 16.90 8.34 -5.55
CA GLN A 184 16.54 8.02 -6.94
C GLN A 184 15.16 8.58 -7.33
N GLY A 185 14.94 9.87 -7.11
CA GLY A 185 13.64 10.51 -7.28
C GLY A 185 13.10 10.44 -8.70
N ALA A 186 13.90 10.78 -9.72
CA ALA A 186 13.45 10.80 -11.12
C ALA A 186 12.91 9.43 -11.56
N LYS A 187 13.59 8.35 -11.19
CA LYS A 187 13.16 6.98 -11.49
C LYS A 187 11.86 6.64 -10.78
N TRP A 188 11.77 6.97 -9.49
CA TRP A 188 10.59 6.72 -8.69
C TRP A 188 9.35 7.44 -9.22
N TYR A 189 9.46 8.73 -9.54
CA TYR A 189 8.34 9.49 -10.11
C TYR A 189 7.89 8.92 -11.45
N SER A 190 8.80 8.45 -12.30
CA SER A 190 8.44 7.77 -13.56
C SER A 190 7.64 6.49 -13.30
N ILE A 191 8.02 5.70 -12.30
CA ILE A 191 7.28 4.48 -11.91
C ILE A 191 5.89 4.84 -11.37
N LEU A 192 5.80 5.88 -10.53
CA LEU A 192 4.51 6.36 -10.00
C LEU A 192 3.55 6.79 -11.10
N GLU A 193 4.05 7.46 -12.15
CA GLU A 193 3.24 7.81 -13.33
C GLU A 193 2.75 6.55 -14.06
N ASP A 194 3.61 5.57 -14.28
CA ASP A 194 3.21 4.30 -14.93
C ASP A 194 2.13 3.58 -14.10
N ILE A 195 2.31 3.45 -12.79
CA ILE A 195 1.36 2.81 -11.86
C ILE A 195 0.03 3.57 -11.82
N ARG A 196 0.09 4.90 -11.69
CA ARG A 196 -1.11 5.74 -11.70
C ARG A 196 -1.88 5.63 -13.01
N ASN A 197 -1.20 5.68 -14.15
CA ASN A 197 -1.82 5.54 -15.46
C ASN A 197 -2.52 4.18 -15.60
N GLU A 198 -1.89 3.11 -15.12
CA GLU A 198 -2.49 1.77 -15.13
C GLU A 198 -3.68 1.66 -14.17
N SER A 199 -3.58 2.27 -12.99
CA SER A 199 -4.69 2.37 -12.02
C SER A 199 -5.91 3.08 -12.64
N LEU A 200 -5.71 4.21 -13.30
CA LEU A 200 -6.76 4.94 -14.00
C LEU A 200 -7.36 4.13 -15.16
N ARG A 201 -6.50 3.48 -15.98
CA ARG A 201 -6.94 2.67 -17.13
C ARG A 201 -7.81 1.49 -16.69
N THR A 202 -7.44 0.82 -15.60
CA THR A 202 -8.11 -0.39 -15.11
C THR A 202 -9.21 -0.09 -14.09
N ARG A 203 -9.26 1.14 -13.58
CA ARG A 203 -10.12 1.55 -12.45
C ARG A 203 -9.86 0.72 -11.18
N LYS A 204 -8.66 0.18 -11.04
CA LYS A 204 -8.23 -0.52 -9.84
C LYS A 204 -7.42 0.43 -8.95
N PRO A 205 -7.62 0.43 -7.63
CA PRO A 205 -6.74 1.16 -6.72
C PRO A 205 -5.32 0.62 -6.81
N PHE A 206 -4.32 1.43 -6.45
CA PHE A 206 -2.98 0.90 -6.25
C PHE A 206 -2.53 1.02 -4.80
N TRP A 207 -1.68 0.09 -4.39
CA TRP A 207 -1.01 0.07 -3.10
C TRP A 207 0.49 0.13 -3.29
N ALA A 208 1.17 0.76 -2.34
CA ALA A 208 2.60 0.95 -2.40
C ALA A 208 3.29 0.38 -1.18
N PHE A 209 4.38 -0.35 -1.40
CA PHE A 209 5.31 -0.67 -0.32
C PHE A 209 6.18 0.54 0.02
N VAL A 210 6.48 0.69 1.29
CA VAL A 210 7.45 1.62 1.86
C VAL A 210 8.48 0.85 2.68
N LEU A 211 9.74 1.27 2.61
CA LEU A 211 10.84 0.59 3.28
C LEU A 211 11.00 1.08 4.72
N CYS A 212 11.03 0.15 5.67
CA CYS A 212 11.29 0.47 7.08
C CYS A 212 12.44 -0.36 7.72
N VAL A 213 13.20 -1.10 6.91
CA VAL A 213 14.35 -1.89 7.34
C VAL A 213 15.62 -1.45 6.61
N PRO A 214 16.71 -1.12 7.33
CA PRO A 214 17.99 -0.82 6.70
C PRO A 214 18.66 -2.09 6.20
N HIS A 215 19.26 -2.04 5.01
CA HIS A 215 20.08 -3.11 4.45
C HIS A 215 20.83 -2.63 3.22
N HIS A 216 21.97 -3.22 2.92
CA HIS A 216 22.77 -2.97 1.72
C HIS A 216 22.91 -1.46 1.42
N ILE A 217 22.30 -0.96 0.35
CA ILE A 217 22.32 0.45 -0.07
C ILE A 217 21.27 1.33 0.63
N TYR A 218 20.37 0.73 1.40
CA TYR A 218 19.30 1.45 2.07
C TYR A 218 19.71 1.87 3.50
N PRO A 219 19.56 3.16 3.85
CA PRO A 219 19.98 3.68 5.15
C PRO A 219 19.03 3.26 6.28
N MET A 220 19.45 3.52 7.51
CA MET A 220 18.56 3.51 8.67
C MET A 220 17.41 4.49 8.41
N PRO A 221 16.15 4.08 8.53
CA PRO A 221 15.02 4.96 8.27
C PRO A 221 14.95 6.10 9.28
N THR A 222 14.57 7.28 8.80
CA THR A 222 14.20 8.45 9.59
C THR A 222 12.71 8.76 9.41
N ILE A 223 12.17 9.66 10.20
CA ILE A 223 10.79 10.10 10.01
C ILE A 223 10.60 10.80 8.66
N GLY A 224 11.62 11.52 8.17
CA GLY A 224 11.62 12.13 6.84
C GLY A 224 11.56 11.10 5.71
N HIS A 225 12.32 10.00 5.83
CA HIS A 225 12.29 8.88 4.88
C HIS A 225 10.90 8.23 4.80
N LEU A 226 10.27 7.97 5.95
CA LEU A 226 8.93 7.36 5.99
C LEU A 226 7.85 8.31 5.49
N ARG A 227 7.89 9.59 5.91
CA ARG A 227 6.96 10.62 5.43
C ARG A 227 7.03 10.78 3.93
N LEU A 228 8.24 10.91 3.37
CA LEU A 228 8.44 11.03 1.92
C LEU A 228 7.77 9.89 1.17
N GLN A 229 8.08 8.63 1.56
CA GLN A 229 7.53 7.46 0.89
C GLN A 229 5.99 7.40 1.03
N CYS A 230 5.45 7.59 2.24
CA CYS A 230 4.01 7.54 2.47
C CYS A 230 3.28 8.68 1.75
N TYR A 231 3.71 9.94 1.94
CA TYR A 231 2.94 11.07 1.45
C TYR A 231 3.05 11.29 -0.07
N ILE A 232 4.17 10.94 -0.69
CA ILE A 232 4.27 10.97 -2.16
C ILE A 232 3.36 9.90 -2.75
N ASN A 233 3.34 8.69 -2.21
CA ASN A 233 2.42 7.65 -2.68
C ASN A 233 0.95 8.10 -2.55
N LEU A 234 0.56 8.70 -1.42
CA LEU A 234 -0.79 9.27 -1.26
C LEU A 234 -1.06 10.39 -2.27
N ALA A 235 -0.13 11.30 -2.49
CA ALA A 235 -0.27 12.39 -3.45
C ALA A 235 -0.45 11.89 -4.90
N TYR A 236 0.05 10.70 -5.22
CA TYR A 236 -0.16 10.01 -6.49
C TYR A 236 -1.44 9.17 -6.53
N GLY A 237 -2.13 8.98 -5.40
CA GLY A 237 -3.43 8.31 -5.31
C GLY A 237 -3.39 6.90 -4.74
N ALA A 238 -2.33 6.53 -4.03
CA ALA A 238 -2.28 5.24 -3.33
C ALA A 238 -3.46 5.08 -2.37
N GLN A 239 -4.10 3.91 -2.42
CA GLN A 239 -5.24 3.52 -1.59
C GLN A 239 -4.87 2.47 -0.53
N GLY A 240 -3.59 2.24 -0.32
CA GLY A 240 -3.04 1.37 0.72
C GLY A 240 -1.53 1.55 0.81
N ILE A 241 -1.00 1.46 2.03
CA ILE A 241 0.44 1.51 2.30
C ILE A 241 0.84 0.20 2.98
N GLN A 242 1.90 -0.43 2.47
CA GLN A 242 2.47 -1.68 2.97
C GLN A 242 3.92 -1.41 3.42
N TYR A 243 4.31 -1.95 4.55
CA TYR A 243 5.65 -1.73 5.10
C TYR A 243 6.51 -2.97 4.91
N PHE A 244 7.48 -2.89 3.97
CA PHE A 244 8.47 -3.96 3.80
C PHE A 244 9.51 -3.95 4.91
N GLY A 245 9.78 -5.17 5.40
CA GLY A 245 10.76 -5.40 6.45
C GLY A 245 10.27 -4.94 7.82
N TYR A 246 8.94 -4.88 8.05
CA TYR A 246 8.43 -4.63 9.40
C TYR A 246 8.87 -5.73 10.38
N ALA A 247 8.83 -6.99 9.97
CA ALA A 247 9.63 -8.03 10.59
C ALA A 247 10.96 -8.14 9.84
N THR A 248 12.07 -7.95 10.57
CA THR A 248 13.43 -7.93 10.00
C THR A 248 13.72 -9.22 9.24
N PRO A 249 14.00 -9.18 7.91
CA PRO A 249 14.35 -10.38 7.17
C PRO A 249 15.65 -11.02 7.63
N GLN A 250 15.82 -12.29 7.30
CA GLN A 250 17.08 -13.00 7.56
C GLN A 250 18.20 -12.36 6.74
N PRO A 251 19.33 -12.00 7.35
CA PRO A 251 20.52 -11.59 6.61
C PRO A 251 20.98 -12.66 5.63
N THR A 252 21.44 -12.25 4.47
CA THR A 252 22.01 -13.11 3.43
C THR A 252 23.43 -12.65 3.11
N LYS A 253 24.15 -13.36 2.25
CA LYS A 253 25.45 -12.89 1.73
C LYS A 253 25.37 -11.55 1.00
N GLN A 254 24.20 -11.24 0.42
CA GLN A 254 23.96 -10.05 -0.39
C GLN A 254 23.30 -8.91 0.41
N PHE A 255 22.47 -9.22 1.40
CA PHE A 255 21.67 -8.25 2.15
C PHE A 255 21.87 -8.44 3.66
N ASP A 256 22.38 -7.39 4.31
CA ASP A 256 22.66 -7.31 5.74
C ASP A 256 21.46 -6.75 6.53
N PHE A 257 20.26 -7.30 6.34
CA PHE A 257 19.05 -6.83 7.02
C PHE A 257 19.25 -6.77 8.55
N HIS A 258 18.92 -5.62 9.13
CA HIS A 258 18.99 -5.40 10.58
C HIS A 258 18.01 -4.31 11.03
N ASP A 259 17.70 -4.22 12.31
CA ASP A 259 16.92 -3.12 12.92
C ASP A 259 15.57 -2.77 12.22
N GLY A 260 14.92 -3.70 11.53
CA GLY A 260 13.51 -3.54 11.16
C GLY A 260 12.65 -3.42 12.43
N PRO A 261 11.45 -2.85 12.41
CA PRO A 261 10.65 -2.56 13.61
C PRO A 261 10.49 -3.71 14.59
N LEU A 262 10.21 -4.91 14.09
CA LEU A 262 10.30 -6.16 14.86
C LEU A 262 11.49 -6.99 14.39
N LEU A 263 12.31 -7.42 15.31
CA LEU A 263 13.32 -8.45 15.05
C LEU A 263 12.60 -9.78 14.81
N ARG A 264 13.28 -10.76 14.19
CA ARG A 264 12.67 -12.07 13.87
C ARG A 264 12.08 -12.79 15.08
N ASN A 265 12.71 -12.67 16.24
CA ASN A 265 12.23 -13.20 17.52
C ASN A 265 11.08 -12.36 18.13
N GLY A 266 10.59 -11.34 17.45
CA GLY A 266 9.50 -10.46 17.86
C GLY A 266 9.90 -9.34 18.82
N LYS A 267 11.17 -9.19 19.21
CA LYS A 267 11.63 -8.04 20.02
C LYS A 267 11.56 -6.76 19.18
N LYS A 268 11.15 -5.68 19.82
CA LYS A 268 11.14 -4.34 19.22
C LYS A 268 12.56 -3.82 19.05
N SER A 269 12.81 -3.23 17.88
CA SER A 269 14.04 -2.47 17.61
C SER A 269 13.80 -0.97 17.81
N ARG A 270 14.84 -0.17 17.61
CA ARG A 270 14.76 1.30 17.63
C ARG A 270 13.84 1.91 16.54
N THR A 271 13.52 1.16 15.48
CA THR A 271 12.61 1.62 14.41
C THR A 271 11.15 1.36 14.70
N TYR A 272 10.80 0.60 15.74
CA TYR A 272 9.41 0.32 16.10
C TYR A 272 8.62 1.61 16.42
N ASP A 273 9.14 2.45 17.30
CA ASP A 273 8.46 3.68 17.70
C ASP A 273 8.44 4.72 16.57
N LEU A 274 9.42 4.69 15.68
CA LEU A 274 9.45 5.51 14.47
C LEU A 274 8.28 5.18 13.54
N VAL A 275 8.08 3.89 13.23
CA VAL A 275 6.96 3.44 12.38
C VAL A 275 5.62 3.67 13.07
N LYS A 276 5.52 3.42 14.37
CA LYS A 276 4.32 3.72 15.16
C LYS A 276 3.96 5.20 15.07
N SER A 277 4.93 6.10 15.20
CA SER A 277 4.71 7.54 15.07
C SER A 277 4.27 7.92 13.65
N MET A 278 4.89 7.33 12.61
CA MET A 278 4.49 7.55 11.23
C MET A 278 3.05 7.07 10.97
N ASN A 279 2.67 5.90 11.47
CA ASN A 279 1.32 5.36 11.28
C ASN A 279 0.26 6.21 12.02
N ALA A 280 0.60 6.81 13.16
CA ALA A 280 -0.30 7.75 13.84
C ALA A 280 -0.58 9.00 12.99
N GLU A 281 0.44 9.54 12.30
CA GLU A 281 0.26 10.63 11.32
C GLU A 281 -0.53 10.14 10.10
N LEU A 282 -0.18 8.98 9.56
CA LEU A 282 -0.76 8.42 8.33
C LEU A 282 -2.25 8.13 8.48
N LYS A 283 -2.68 7.53 9.59
CA LYS A 283 -4.09 7.19 9.84
C LYS A 283 -5.03 8.37 9.62
N SER A 284 -4.68 9.53 10.14
CA SER A 284 -5.52 10.73 10.00
C SER A 284 -5.46 11.30 8.58
N VAL A 285 -4.27 11.45 8.03
CA VAL A 285 -4.06 12.03 6.70
C VAL A 285 -4.67 11.13 5.61
N ALA A 286 -4.47 9.83 5.71
CA ALA A 286 -4.94 8.86 4.71
C ALA A 286 -6.47 8.85 4.56
N THR A 287 -7.24 9.23 5.58
CA THR A 287 -8.70 9.31 5.46
C THR A 287 -9.14 10.33 4.41
N LEU A 288 -8.35 11.38 4.14
CA LEU A 288 -8.65 12.34 3.07
C LEU A 288 -8.41 11.72 1.69
N PHE A 289 -7.39 10.86 1.57
CA PHE A 289 -7.01 10.23 0.30
C PHE A 289 -7.80 8.95 0.01
N TRP A 290 -8.33 8.31 1.05
CA TRP A 290 -9.16 7.10 0.91
C TRP A 290 -10.39 7.39 0.04
N GLU A 291 -10.52 6.64 -1.06
CA GLU A 291 -11.60 6.81 -2.06
C GLU A 291 -11.66 8.23 -2.65
N SER A 292 -10.53 8.93 -2.70
CA SER A 292 -10.41 10.21 -3.38
C SER A 292 -9.95 10.04 -4.82
N GLU A 293 -10.26 11.02 -5.66
CA GLU A 293 -9.82 11.12 -7.04
C GLU A 293 -8.70 12.17 -7.15
N ILE A 294 -7.52 11.76 -7.55
CA ILE A 294 -6.43 12.70 -7.87
C ILE A 294 -6.70 13.34 -9.24
N THR A 295 -6.95 14.64 -9.25
CA THR A 295 -7.34 15.38 -10.47
C THR A 295 -6.14 15.98 -11.21
N ASN A 296 -5.07 16.37 -10.50
CA ASN A 296 -3.85 16.88 -11.09
C ASN A 296 -2.66 16.67 -10.17
N ILE A 297 -1.48 16.48 -10.78
CA ILE A 297 -0.19 16.40 -10.07
C ILE A 297 0.80 17.28 -10.81
N GLU A 298 1.56 18.06 -10.07
CA GLU A 298 2.66 18.87 -10.61
C GLU A 298 3.89 18.82 -9.69
N HIS A 299 5.08 18.93 -10.29
CA HIS A 299 6.33 19.14 -9.58
C HIS A 299 6.65 20.63 -9.59
N ARG A 300 6.77 21.23 -8.42
CA ARG A 300 6.99 22.66 -8.27
C ARG A 300 8.33 22.94 -7.61
N ARG A 301 9.14 23.77 -8.30
CA ARG A 301 10.37 24.29 -7.72
C ARG A 301 10.04 25.41 -6.72
N CYS A 302 10.65 25.34 -5.54
CA CYS A 302 10.68 26.38 -4.52
C CYS A 302 12.08 27.03 -4.49
N PHE A 303 12.27 28.02 -3.63
CA PHE A 303 13.56 28.72 -3.51
C PHE A 303 14.67 27.78 -3.00
N ASP A 304 14.34 26.93 -2.03
CA ASP A 304 15.26 26.07 -1.29
C ASP A 304 14.98 24.55 -1.48
N GLY A 305 14.25 24.17 -2.54
CA GLY A 305 13.96 22.78 -2.82
C GLY A 305 12.80 22.57 -3.78
N GLU A 306 12.19 21.39 -3.73
CA GLU A 306 11.07 21.02 -4.61
C GLU A 306 9.95 20.36 -3.84
N VAL A 307 8.71 20.51 -4.34
CA VAL A 307 7.52 19.82 -3.80
C VAL A 307 6.76 19.13 -4.93
N VAL A 308 6.05 18.04 -4.56
CA VAL A 308 4.92 17.55 -5.35
C VAL A 308 3.69 18.30 -4.87
N VAL A 309 2.92 18.83 -5.81
CA VAL A 309 1.60 19.42 -5.56
C VAL A 309 0.57 18.51 -6.17
N SER A 310 -0.36 18.03 -5.36
CA SER A 310 -1.46 17.20 -5.84
C SER A 310 -2.79 17.85 -5.52
N HIS A 311 -3.65 17.92 -6.53
CA HIS A 311 -5.04 18.33 -6.40
C HIS A 311 -5.93 17.10 -6.40
N PHE A 312 -6.84 17.01 -5.46
CA PHE A 312 -7.71 15.85 -5.35
C PHE A 312 -9.12 16.20 -4.86
N ARG A 313 -10.05 15.31 -5.15
CA ARG A 313 -11.45 15.45 -4.77
C ARG A 313 -11.90 14.26 -3.93
N LYS A 314 -12.62 14.53 -2.87
CA LYS A 314 -13.33 13.54 -2.07
C LYS A 314 -14.81 13.95 -1.93
N GLY A 315 -15.70 13.22 -2.59
CA GLY A 315 -17.07 13.67 -2.75
C GLY A 315 -17.11 15.04 -3.45
N ASN A 316 -17.81 16.00 -2.86
CA ASN A 316 -17.95 17.36 -3.39
C ASN A 316 -16.83 18.33 -2.94
N LYS A 317 -15.92 17.88 -2.08
CA LYS A 317 -14.85 18.72 -1.54
C LYS A 317 -13.58 18.57 -2.36
N LYS A 318 -12.91 19.70 -2.63
CA LYS A 318 -11.61 19.75 -3.31
C LYS A 318 -10.51 20.09 -2.33
N TYR A 319 -9.36 19.51 -2.56
CA TYR A 319 -8.18 19.67 -1.72
C TYR A 319 -6.92 19.82 -2.56
N THR A 320 -5.96 20.52 -2.00
CA THR A 320 -4.60 20.63 -2.55
C THR A 320 -3.61 20.25 -1.47
N CYS A 321 -2.67 19.35 -1.78
CA CYS A 321 -1.56 19.06 -0.89
C CYS A 321 -0.21 19.39 -1.54
N TYR A 322 0.76 19.71 -0.70
CA TYR A 322 2.15 19.94 -1.03
C TYR A 322 2.98 18.94 -0.25
N VAL A 323 3.81 18.15 -0.92
CA VAL A 323 4.71 17.18 -0.27
C VAL A 323 6.15 17.57 -0.58
N ASN A 324 6.96 17.74 0.47
CA ASN A 324 8.38 18.00 0.33
C ASN A 324 9.08 16.80 -0.31
N LYS A 325 9.80 17.02 -1.43
CA LYS A 325 10.50 15.99 -2.18
C LYS A 325 11.85 15.58 -1.57
N SER A 326 12.34 16.28 -0.55
CA SER A 326 13.56 15.91 0.16
C SER A 326 13.23 14.98 1.32
N ALA A 327 14.04 13.92 1.49
CA ALA A 327 13.99 13.01 2.64
C ALA A 327 14.73 13.58 3.88
N GLU A 328 15.52 14.65 3.72
CA GLU A 328 16.45 15.15 4.73
C GLU A 328 16.28 16.66 4.99
N GLU A 329 16.04 17.46 3.95
CA GLU A 329 16.04 18.90 4.02
C GLU A 329 14.63 19.50 4.12
N ASN A 330 14.53 20.66 4.76
CA ASN A 330 13.30 21.43 4.76
C ASN A 330 13.10 22.16 3.42
N VAL A 331 11.84 22.49 3.10
CA VAL A 331 11.50 23.32 1.96
C VAL A 331 10.54 24.43 2.37
N THR A 332 10.75 25.64 1.83
CA THR A 332 9.87 26.79 2.03
C THR A 332 8.83 26.88 0.92
N VAL A 333 7.55 26.78 1.29
CA VAL A 333 6.43 26.85 0.35
C VAL A 333 5.69 28.18 0.51
N ASN A 334 5.60 28.96 -0.57
CA ASN A 334 4.78 30.17 -0.63
C ASN A 334 3.38 29.83 -1.15
N ILE A 335 2.35 30.28 -0.44
CA ILE A 335 0.95 29.93 -0.66
C ILE A 335 0.17 31.15 -1.13
N ARG A 336 -0.61 30.98 -2.20
CA ARG A 336 -1.62 31.97 -2.64
C ARG A 336 -2.88 31.79 -1.81
N THR A 337 -2.94 32.46 -0.66
CA THR A 337 -3.98 32.25 0.38
C THR A 337 -5.42 32.38 -0.12
N ARG A 338 -5.64 33.18 -1.18
CA ARG A 338 -6.99 33.40 -1.75
C ARG A 338 -7.61 32.17 -2.42
N GLN A 339 -6.80 31.14 -2.74
CA GLN A 339 -7.25 29.93 -3.41
C GLN A 339 -7.89 28.93 -2.45
N TYR A 340 -7.57 29.02 -1.16
CA TYR A 340 -7.93 28.02 -0.16
C TYR A 340 -8.90 28.57 0.87
N ALA A 341 -9.75 27.71 1.42
CA ALA A 341 -10.65 28.02 2.53
C ALA A 341 -9.94 27.83 3.89
N HIS A 342 -9.29 26.67 4.09
CA HIS A 342 -8.62 26.32 5.34
C HIS A 342 -7.34 25.53 5.07
N ARG A 343 -6.37 25.65 5.96
CA ARG A 343 -5.31 24.67 6.15
C ARG A 343 -5.83 23.52 7.01
N LEU A 344 -5.48 22.29 6.66
CA LEU A 344 -5.75 21.09 7.45
C LEU A 344 -4.47 20.61 8.14
N LEU A 345 -4.54 20.44 9.44
CA LEU A 345 -3.50 19.78 10.23
C LEU A 345 -3.56 18.26 10.02
N LYS A 346 -2.54 17.53 10.47
CA LYS A 346 -2.51 16.05 10.33
C LYS A 346 -3.66 15.36 11.07
N ASN A 347 -4.20 15.96 12.12
CA ASN A 347 -5.40 15.50 12.82
C ASN A 347 -6.70 16.00 12.19
N LEU A 348 -6.63 16.58 10.97
CA LEU A 348 -7.74 17.15 10.19
C LEU A 348 -8.44 18.37 10.83
N GLN A 349 -7.94 18.92 11.93
CA GLN A 349 -8.38 20.21 12.42
C GLN A 349 -8.01 21.32 11.43
N THR A 350 -8.87 22.33 11.35
CA THR A 350 -8.65 23.49 10.50
C THR A 350 -7.81 24.56 11.20
N GLU A 351 -6.97 25.24 10.42
CA GLU A 351 -6.16 26.37 10.87
C GLU A 351 -6.23 27.50 9.85
N ASN A 352 -5.95 28.73 10.30
CA ASN A 352 -5.83 29.89 9.43
C ASN A 352 -4.66 29.73 8.45
N ILE A 353 -4.85 30.19 7.22
CA ILE A 353 -3.86 30.08 6.15
C ILE A 353 -2.82 31.20 6.30
N ARG A 354 -1.55 30.81 6.24
CA ARG A 354 -0.41 31.73 6.14
C ARG A 354 0.09 31.77 4.70
N SER A 355 0.77 32.83 4.33
CA SER A 355 1.37 32.97 2.98
C SER A 355 2.66 32.14 2.80
N LYS A 356 3.27 31.70 3.90
CA LYS A 356 4.55 30.98 3.89
C LYS A 356 4.56 29.86 4.93
N TYR A 357 5.05 28.69 4.54
CA TYR A 357 5.26 27.53 5.39
C TYR A 357 6.64 26.92 5.19
N ILE A 358 7.26 26.42 6.25
CA ILE A 358 8.45 25.57 6.20
C ILE A 358 7.99 24.14 6.36
N LEU A 359 8.22 23.32 5.38
CA LEU A 359 7.88 21.90 5.32
C LEU A 359 9.11 21.07 5.62
N SER A 360 9.13 20.40 6.76
CA SER A 360 10.23 19.48 7.09
C SER A 360 10.34 18.32 6.09
N ALA A 361 11.46 17.61 6.12
CA ALA A 361 11.78 16.48 5.26
C ALA A 361 10.60 15.52 5.07
N GLY A 362 10.24 15.24 3.83
CA GLY A 362 9.15 14.37 3.42
C GLY A 362 7.74 14.78 3.86
N ASN A 363 7.57 15.88 4.57
CA ASN A 363 6.31 16.26 5.19
C ASN A 363 5.27 16.75 4.19
N ILE A 364 4.01 16.74 4.60
CA ILE A 364 2.84 17.15 3.82
C ILE A 364 2.17 18.39 4.42
N LEU A 365 1.66 19.24 3.55
CA LEU A 365 0.83 20.40 3.86
C LEU A 365 -0.46 20.28 3.05
N ILE A 366 -1.62 20.38 3.67
CA ILE A 366 -2.92 20.13 3.03
C ILE A 366 -3.83 21.34 3.22
N PHE A 367 -4.54 21.70 2.16
CA PHE A 367 -5.56 22.74 2.14
C PHE A 367 -6.88 22.21 1.59
N SER A 368 -8.00 22.70 2.13
CA SER A 368 -9.28 22.64 1.45
C SER A 368 -9.41 23.83 0.50
N ASP A 369 -9.82 23.56 -0.74
CA ASP A 369 -10.04 24.61 -1.74
C ASP A 369 -11.38 25.34 -1.45
N LYS A 370 -11.53 26.54 -2.00
CA LYS A 370 -12.78 27.30 -1.93
C LYS A 370 -13.84 26.73 -2.84
#